data_9df0946adc3378c5804f6eb2b71a0670
#
_entry.id   9df0946adc3378c5804f6eb2b71a0670
#
_cell.length_a   1.000
_cell.length_b   1.000
_cell.length_c   1.000
_cell.angle_alpha   90.00
_cell.angle_beta   90.00
_cell.angle_gamma   90.00
#
_symmetry.space_group_name_H-M   'P 1'
#
loop_
_entity.id
_entity.type
_entity.pdbx_description
1 polymer ?
#
loop_
_entity_poly.entity_id
_entity_poly.type
_entity_poly.pdbx_seq_one_letter_code
_entity_poly.pdbx_strand_id
1 'polypeptide(L)'
;MEKTILDHIAIYLFRKFQYTKIMAINMCEPRNFIIGNITKRLMRFANEKMIADSVDRLNVIKDDVIVEVGSGTGQSLSAIIKNEPKKIFALEISKTFLADLRSNFHDERIEVLGKDAKDLRGFIENETVDKILLINVIYFLDPIKEYLSEFERILKMNGTILITGKFGPASKMDKSVFKNTDLSGLLSILENYFDVSSEFVDLGEPISQYHAIKLTKK
;
A
#
# COMPACT_ATOMS: atom_id res chain seq x y z
N MET A 1 2.82 23.70 0.07
CA MET A 1 1.43 24.04 -0.37
C MET A 1 0.66 24.52 0.86
N GLU A 2 0.15 25.75 0.86
CA GLU A 2 -0.63 26.26 1.98
C GLU A 2 -1.95 25.50 2.12
N LYS A 3 -2.30 25.16 3.36
CA LYS A 3 -3.56 24.46 3.66
C LYS A 3 -4.74 25.43 3.49
N THR A 4 -5.70 25.03 2.69
CA THR A 4 -6.96 25.79 2.52
C THR A 4 -7.88 25.62 3.75
N ILE A 5 -8.88 26.50 3.90
CA ILE A 5 -9.92 26.35 4.95
C ILE A 5 -10.61 24.98 4.85
N LEU A 6 -10.84 24.49 3.64
CA LEU A 6 -11.41 23.16 3.40
C LEU A 6 -10.51 22.04 3.94
N ASP A 7 -9.17 22.19 3.87
CA ASP A 7 -8.24 21.22 4.44
C ASP A 7 -8.32 21.15 5.96
N HIS A 8 -8.46 22.31 6.62
CA HIS A 8 -8.63 22.35 8.07
C HIS A 8 -9.93 21.70 8.53
N ILE A 9 -11.04 21.97 7.83
CA ILE A 9 -12.33 21.32 8.10
C ILE A 9 -12.23 19.81 7.88
N ALA A 10 -11.62 19.38 6.77
CA ALA A 10 -11.45 17.97 6.46
C ALA A 10 -10.57 17.24 7.50
N ILE A 11 -9.47 17.86 7.94
CA ILE A 11 -8.62 17.32 9.01
C ILE A 11 -9.39 17.22 10.34
N TYR A 12 -10.17 18.23 10.69
CA TYR A 12 -10.99 18.21 11.91
C TYR A 12 -12.02 17.07 11.88
N LEU A 13 -12.76 16.94 10.79
CA LEU A 13 -13.75 15.87 10.61
C LEU A 13 -13.09 14.50 10.62
N PHE A 14 -11.94 14.35 9.94
CA PHE A 14 -11.19 13.12 9.96
C PHE A 14 -10.78 12.72 11.38
N ARG A 15 -10.17 13.63 12.15
CA ARG A 15 -9.78 13.35 13.54
C ARG A 15 -10.94 12.88 14.41
N LYS A 16 -12.15 13.42 14.18
CA LYS A 16 -13.37 13.07 14.94
C LYS A 16 -13.93 11.70 14.53
N PHE A 17 -13.87 11.36 13.25
CA PHE A 17 -14.55 10.18 12.69
C PHE A 17 -13.61 9.07 12.19
N GLN A 18 -12.29 9.24 12.26
CA GLN A 18 -11.30 8.32 11.68
C GLN A 18 -11.44 6.86 12.14
N TYR A 19 -11.92 6.63 13.35
CA TYR A 19 -12.07 5.26 13.91
C TYR A 19 -13.47 4.66 13.68
N THR A 20 -14.32 5.32 12.93
CA THR A 20 -15.65 4.78 12.60
C THR A 20 -15.55 3.76 11.47
N LYS A 21 -16.47 2.78 11.46
CA LYS A 21 -16.57 1.77 10.39
C LYS A 21 -16.76 2.41 9.00
N ILE A 22 -17.54 3.50 8.91
CA ILE A 22 -17.74 4.23 7.64
C ILE A 22 -16.42 4.75 7.10
N MET A 23 -15.59 5.34 7.96
CA MET A 23 -14.28 5.84 7.55
C MET A 23 -13.34 4.69 7.16
N ALA A 24 -13.32 3.59 7.94
CA ALA A 24 -12.54 2.41 7.64
C ALA A 24 -12.88 1.83 6.25
N ILE A 25 -14.17 1.71 5.92
CA ILE A 25 -14.63 1.27 4.60
C ILE A 25 -14.14 2.22 3.50
N ASN A 26 -14.27 3.55 3.69
CA ASN A 26 -13.84 4.53 2.68
C ASN A 26 -12.30 4.64 2.56
N MET A 27 -11.52 4.20 3.53
CA MET A 27 -10.06 4.08 3.40
C MET A 27 -9.68 2.86 2.56
N CYS A 28 -10.41 1.77 2.68
CA CYS A 28 -10.22 0.56 1.87
C CYS A 28 -10.80 0.74 0.46
N GLU A 29 -12.05 1.19 0.37
CA GLU A 29 -12.78 1.37 -0.88
C GLU A 29 -13.66 2.64 -0.79
N PRO A 30 -13.24 3.78 -1.37
CA PRO A 30 -14.05 5.00 -1.38
C PRO A 30 -15.36 4.81 -2.12
N ARG A 31 -16.47 4.70 -1.41
CA ARG A 31 -17.82 4.44 -1.97
C ARG A 31 -18.66 5.70 -2.13
N ASN A 32 -18.41 6.72 -1.30
CA ASN A 32 -19.19 7.94 -1.25
C ASN A 32 -18.48 9.07 -1.97
N PHE A 33 -19.13 9.74 -2.93
CA PHE A 33 -18.50 10.82 -3.69
C PHE A 33 -17.90 11.93 -2.81
N ILE A 34 -18.62 12.38 -1.79
CA ILE A 34 -18.14 13.45 -0.91
C ILE A 34 -17.12 12.92 0.10
N ILE A 35 -17.50 11.91 0.89
CA ILE A 35 -16.65 11.33 1.94
C ILE A 35 -15.41 10.68 1.30
N GLY A 36 -15.57 9.97 0.19
CA GLY A 36 -14.49 9.34 -0.53
C GLY A 36 -13.45 10.33 -1.06
N ASN A 37 -13.87 11.45 -1.64
CA ASN A 37 -12.93 12.48 -2.12
C ASN A 37 -12.19 13.18 -0.97
N ILE A 38 -12.88 13.45 0.14
CA ILE A 38 -12.26 13.98 1.35
C ILE A 38 -11.23 12.96 1.89
N THR A 39 -11.61 11.69 1.98
CA THR A 39 -10.71 10.62 2.46
C THR A 39 -9.48 10.48 1.57
N LYS A 40 -9.65 10.43 0.24
CA LYS A 40 -8.53 10.40 -0.74
C LYS A 40 -7.54 11.55 -0.51
N ARG A 41 -8.05 12.79 -0.39
CA ARG A 41 -7.22 13.98 -0.20
C ARG A 41 -6.46 13.92 1.12
N LEU A 42 -7.12 13.52 2.20
CA LEU A 42 -6.50 13.37 3.52
C LEU A 42 -5.45 12.27 3.55
N MET A 43 -5.74 11.10 2.95
CA MET A 43 -4.80 10.00 2.85
C MET A 43 -3.56 10.38 2.05
N ARG A 44 -3.75 11.08 0.93
CA ARG A 44 -2.65 11.57 0.10
C ARG A 44 -1.70 12.47 0.88
N PHE A 45 -2.25 13.45 1.62
CA PHE A 45 -1.47 14.37 2.45
C PHE A 45 -0.81 13.65 3.63
N ALA A 46 -1.57 12.81 4.35
CA ALA A 46 -1.09 12.12 5.56
C ALA A 46 0.00 11.09 5.26
N ASN A 47 0.09 10.60 4.03
CA ASN A 47 1.02 9.54 3.65
C ASN A 47 2.17 10.02 2.75
N GLU A 48 2.22 11.29 2.38
CA GLU A 48 3.20 11.83 1.41
C GLU A 48 4.65 11.50 1.79
N LYS A 49 5.06 11.83 3.02
CA LYS A 49 6.42 11.55 3.50
C LYS A 49 6.70 10.05 3.61
N MET A 50 5.73 9.30 4.14
CA MET A 50 5.83 7.85 4.26
C MET A 50 5.95 7.18 2.89
N ILE A 51 5.18 7.61 1.89
CA ILE A 51 5.24 7.06 0.53
C ILE A 51 6.61 7.34 -0.09
N ALA A 52 7.13 8.56 0.03
CA ALA A 52 8.45 8.91 -0.49
C ALA A 52 9.54 8.03 0.13
N ASP A 53 9.58 7.94 1.46
CA ASP A 53 10.55 7.12 2.19
C ASP A 53 10.36 5.61 1.88
N SER A 54 9.12 5.14 1.70
CA SER A 54 8.85 3.74 1.32
C SER A 54 9.41 3.41 -0.07
N VAL A 55 9.30 4.32 -1.03
CA VAL A 55 9.86 4.12 -2.38
C VAL A 55 11.39 4.13 -2.34
N ASP A 56 12.00 5.02 -1.56
CA ASP A 56 13.45 5.05 -1.36
C ASP A 56 13.95 3.75 -0.72
N ARG A 57 13.26 3.25 0.32
CA ARG A 57 13.57 1.97 1.00
C ARG A 57 13.38 0.74 0.11
N LEU A 58 12.42 0.78 -0.81
CA LEU A 58 12.22 -0.28 -1.79
C LEU A 58 13.47 -0.46 -2.67
N ASN A 59 14.25 0.62 -2.82
CA ASN A 59 15.51 0.65 -3.55
C ASN A 59 15.36 0.08 -4.96
N VAL A 60 14.39 0.63 -5.70
CA VAL A 60 14.14 0.25 -7.09
C VAL A 60 15.35 0.57 -7.94
N ILE A 61 15.80 -0.41 -8.69
CA ILE A 61 16.87 -0.23 -9.68
C ILE A 61 16.31 -0.37 -11.09
N LYS A 62 17.09 0.07 -12.06
CA LYS A 62 16.75 -0.06 -13.47
C LYS A 62 16.45 -1.52 -13.82
N ASP A 63 15.46 -1.71 -14.68
CA ASP A 63 14.98 -3.00 -15.18
C ASP A 63 14.30 -3.92 -14.15
N ASP A 64 14.07 -3.46 -12.91
CA ASP A 64 13.23 -4.18 -11.94
C ASP A 64 11.80 -4.38 -12.47
N VAL A 65 11.23 -5.55 -12.21
CA VAL A 65 9.80 -5.83 -12.31
C VAL A 65 9.17 -5.68 -10.94
N ILE A 66 8.18 -4.79 -10.82
CA ILE A 66 7.60 -4.39 -9.55
C ILE A 66 6.11 -4.70 -9.53
N VAL A 67 5.62 -5.17 -8.38
CA VAL A 67 4.19 -5.23 -8.06
C VAL A 67 3.89 -4.25 -6.94
N GLU A 68 2.97 -3.34 -7.16
CA GLU A 68 2.41 -2.53 -6.10
C GLU A 68 1.00 -2.98 -5.78
N VAL A 69 0.76 -3.35 -4.52
CA VAL A 69 -0.52 -3.83 -4.03
C VAL A 69 -1.29 -2.66 -3.40
N GLY A 70 -2.49 -2.39 -3.93
CA GLY A 70 -3.32 -1.27 -3.48
C GLY A 70 -2.74 0.08 -3.88
N SER A 71 -2.50 0.27 -5.18
CA SER A 71 -1.85 1.50 -5.71
C SER A 71 -2.66 2.78 -5.48
N GLY A 72 -3.94 2.67 -5.12
CA GLY A 72 -4.79 3.80 -4.74
C GLY A 72 -4.81 4.91 -5.81
N THR A 73 -4.32 6.09 -5.45
CA THR A 73 -4.24 7.23 -6.39
C THR A 73 -2.97 7.25 -7.24
N GLY A 74 -2.07 6.25 -7.08
CA GLY A 74 -0.82 6.14 -7.84
C GLY A 74 0.29 7.10 -7.37
N GLN A 75 0.22 7.60 -6.13
CA GLN A 75 1.21 8.56 -5.64
C GLN A 75 2.63 7.96 -5.61
N SER A 76 2.78 6.72 -5.24
CA SER A 76 4.02 5.93 -5.28
C SER A 76 4.49 5.62 -6.70
N LEU A 77 3.57 5.30 -7.62
CA LEU A 77 3.91 5.03 -9.03
C LEU A 77 4.68 6.17 -9.67
N SER A 78 4.27 7.43 -9.38
CA SER A 78 4.95 8.62 -9.87
C SER A 78 6.40 8.77 -9.38
N ALA A 79 6.73 8.15 -8.25
CA ALA A 79 8.09 8.12 -7.73
C ALA A 79 8.88 6.91 -8.25
N ILE A 80 8.25 5.72 -8.26
CA ILE A 80 8.85 4.47 -8.72
C ILE A 80 9.31 4.55 -10.18
N ILE A 81 8.48 5.14 -11.06
CA ILE A 81 8.75 5.20 -12.49
C ILE A 81 10.04 5.96 -12.85
N LYS A 82 10.49 6.87 -11.98
CA LYS A 82 11.73 7.65 -12.16
C LYS A 82 12.99 6.81 -12.06
N ASN A 83 12.91 5.64 -11.45
CA ASN A 83 14.04 4.70 -11.32
C ASN A 83 14.15 3.74 -12.52
N GLU A 84 13.44 4.03 -13.61
CA GLU A 84 13.49 3.27 -14.86
C GLU A 84 13.22 1.76 -14.70
N PRO A 85 12.16 1.35 -13.96
CA PRO A 85 11.82 -0.07 -13.87
C PRO A 85 11.45 -0.61 -15.26
N LYS A 86 11.61 -1.92 -15.45
CA LYS A 86 11.18 -2.62 -16.66
C LYS A 86 9.65 -2.67 -16.75
N LYS A 87 9.00 -2.95 -15.62
CA LYS A 87 7.54 -3.10 -15.55
C LYS A 87 7.05 -2.82 -14.13
N ILE A 88 5.88 -2.19 -14.03
CA ILE A 88 5.14 -2.02 -12.78
C ILE A 88 3.74 -2.59 -12.97
N PHE A 89 3.36 -3.59 -12.19
CA PHE A 89 1.99 -4.05 -12.06
C PHE A 89 1.34 -3.30 -10.89
N ALA A 90 0.44 -2.37 -11.22
CA ALA A 90 -0.31 -1.58 -10.24
C ALA A 90 -1.64 -2.28 -9.94
N LEU A 91 -1.73 -2.98 -8.80
CA LEU A 91 -2.91 -3.73 -8.40
C LEU A 91 -3.86 -2.83 -7.58
N GLU A 92 -5.13 -2.82 -7.96
CA GLU A 92 -6.15 -2.07 -7.23
C GLU A 92 -7.52 -2.72 -7.42
N ILE A 93 -8.28 -2.90 -6.35
CA ILE A 93 -9.61 -3.51 -6.38
C ILE A 93 -10.75 -2.49 -6.38
N SER A 94 -10.50 -1.29 -5.87
CA SER A 94 -11.49 -0.21 -5.84
C SER A 94 -11.75 0.33 -7.24
N LYS A 95 -12.98 0.25 -7.70
CA LYS A 95 -13.40 0.77 -9.02
C LYS A 95 -13.08 2.27 -9.17
N THR A 96 -13.20 3.03 -8.08
CA THR A 96 -12.92 4.47 -8.05
C THR A 96 -11.45 4.75 -8.25
N PHE A 97 -10.56 4.06 -7.53
CA PHE A 97 -9.11 4.21 -7.70
C PHE A 97 -8.63 3.67 -9.05
N LEU A 98 -9.20 2.55 -9.54
CA LEU A 98 -8.89 2.04 -10.88
C LEU A 98 -9.18 3.06 -11.98
N ALA A 99 -10.31 3.76 -11.90
CA ALA A 99 -10.64 4.81 -12.86
C ALA A 99 -9.61 5.96 -12.79
N ASP A 100 -9.24 6.40 -11.57
CA ASP A 100 -8.22 7.42 -11.37
C ASP A 100 -6.86 6.98 -11.94
N LEU A 101 -6.42 5.75 -11.65
CA LEU A 101 -5.14 5.20 -12.15
C LEU A 101 -5.10 5.15 -13.68
N ARG A 102 -6.14 4.59 -14.32
CA ARG A 102 -6.22 4.47 -15.77
C ARG A 102 -6.29 5.81 -16.49
N SER A 103 -6.85 6.84 -15.83
CA SER A 103 -6.91 8.20 -16.40
C SER A 103 -5.64 9.00 -16.25
N ASN A 104 -4.80 8.68 -15.25
CA ASN A 104 -3.62 9.47 -14.90
C ASN A 104 -2.29 8.84 -15.32
N PHE A 105 -2.25 7.53 -15.55
CA PHE A 105 -1.02 6.79 -15.87
C PHE A 105 -1.12 6.14 -17.25
N HIS A 106 -0.34 6.67 -18.20
CA HIS A 106 -0.29 6.21 -19.60
C HIS A 106 1.11 5.70 -20.02
N ASP A 107 2.04 5.59 -19.06
CA ASP A 107 3.37 5.03 -19.31
C ASP A 107 3.21 3.53 -19.61
N GLU A 108 3.77 3.04 -20.73
CA GLU A 108 3.67 1.65 -21.18
C GLU A 108 4.29 0.63 -20.21
N ARG A 109 5.16 1.10 -19.31
CA ARG A 109 5.75 0.28 -18.25
C ARG A 109 4.78 0.02 -17.10
N ILE A 110 3.69 0.78 -16.98
CA ILE A 110 2.69 0.64 -15.91
C ILE A 110 1.48 -0.11 -16.43
N GLU A 111 1.23 -1.28 -15.88
CA GLU A 111 0.04 -2.07 -16.14
C GLU A 111 -0.91 -2.02 -14.95
N VAL A 112 -2.07 -1.40 -15.13
CA VAL A 112 -3.10 -1.24 -14.09
C VAL A 112 -4.04 -2.44 -14.12
N LEU A 113 -3.95 -3.30 -13.10
CA LEU A 113 -4.73 -4.51 -12.96
C LEU A 113 -5.82 -4.36 -11.88
N GLY A 114 -7.07 -4.51 -12.29
CA GLY A 114 -8.24 -4.57 -11.40
C GLY A 114 -8.39 -5.96 -10.77
N LYS A 115 -7.35 -6.42 -10.04
CA LYS A 115 -7.26 -7.77 -9.49
C LYS A 115 -6.94 -7.76 -8.01
N ASP A 116 -7.48 -8.76 -7.30
CA ASP A 116 -7.05 -9.07 -5.94
C ASP A 116 -5.64 -9.67 -5.98
N ALA A 117 -4.75 -9.20 -5.11
CA ALA A 117 -3.35 -9.60 -5.10
C ALA A 117 -3.11 -11.08 -4.70
N LYS A 118 -4.13 -11.80 -4.30
CA LYS A 118 -4.09 -13.27 -4.08
C LYS A 118 -4.45 -14.09 -5.32
N ASP A 119 -4.87 -13.43 -6.41
CA ASP A 119 -5.36 -14.09 -7.64
C ASP A 119 -4.69 -13.47 -8.88
N LEU A 120 -3.39 -13.71 -9.02
CA LEU A 120 -2.55 -13.16 -10.10
C LEU A 120 -2.15 -14.21 -11.15
N ARG A 121 -2.65 -15.45 -11.03
CA ARG A 121 -2.39 -16.50 -12.01
C ARG A 121 -2.94 -16.11 -13.39
N GLY A 122 -2.12 -16.29 -14.43
CA GLY A 122 -2.46 -15.86 -15.79
C GLY A 122 -2.21 -14.37 -16.08
N PHE A 123 -1.78 -13.59 -15.08
CA PHE A 123 -1.36 -12.19 -15.22
C PHE A 123 0.12 -11.99 -14.93
N ILE A 124 0.62 -12.66 -13.89
CA ILE A 124 2.02 -12.58 -13.47
C ILE A 124 2.57 -14.01 -13.33
N GLU A 125 3.63 -14.30 -14.06
CA GLU A 125 4.30 -15.60 -14.08
C GLU A 125 5.07 -15.85 -12.78
N ASN A 126 5.40 -17.13 -12.53
CA ASN A 126 6.20 -17.52 -11.37
C ASN A 126 7.59 -16.89 -11.48
N GLU A 127 8.11 -16.42 -10.34
CA GLU A 127 9.51 -15.96 -10.20
C GLU A 127 9.94 -14.90 -11.23
N THR A 128 9.04 -13.97 -11.54
CA THR A 128 9.30 -12.87 -12.49
C THR A 128 9.41 -11.50 -11.84
N VAL A 129 8.98 -11.37 -10.57
CA VAL A 129 8.91 -10.10 -9.85
C VAL A 129 10.15 -9.91 -8.99
N ASP A 130 10.78 -8.76 -9.09
CA ASP A 130 11.95 -8.39 -8.27
C ASP A 130 11.51 -7.81 -6.93
N LYS A 131 10.46 -6.97 -6.93
CA LYS A 131 10.02 -6.26 -5.72
C LYS A 131 8.50 -6.16 -5.64
N ILE A 132 7.99 -6.28 -4.41
CA ILE A 132 6.58 -6.06 -4.10
C ILE A 132 6.49 -4.95 -3.07
N LEU A 133 5.59 -3.99 -3.27
CA LEU A 133 5.35 -2.85 -2.37
C LEU A 133 3.91 -2.87 -1.84
N LEU A 134 3.77 -2.74 -0.53
CA LEU A 134 2.49 -2.57 0.16
C LEU A 134 2.57 -1.36 1.09
N ILE A 135 1.81 -0.30 0.82
CA ILE A 135 1.76 0.90 1.68
C ILE A 135 0.38 1.04 2.31
N ASN A 136 0.27 0.83 3.61
CA ASN A 136 -0.99 0.85 4.38
C ASN A 136 -2.07 -0.11 3.86
N VAL A 137 -1.71 -1.20 3.20
CA VAL A 137 -2.64 -2.17 2.57
C VAL A 137 -2.74 -3.46 3.36
N ILE A 138 -1.69 -3.87 4.05
CA ILE A 138 -1.59 -5.16 4.75
C ILE A 138 -2.78 -5.45 5.66
N TYR A 139 -3.41 -4.41 6.20
CA TYR A 139 -4.57 -4.52 7.09
C TYR A 139 -5.81 -5.13 6.43
N PHE A 140 -5.91 -5.05 5.10
CA PHE A 140 -7.08 -5.46 4.32
C PHE A 140 -6.93 -6.85 3.69
N LEU A 141 -5.74 -7.45 3.77
CA LEU A 141 -5.44 -8.74 3.17
C LEU A 141 -5.94 -9.87 4.08
N ASP A 142 -7.11 -10.43 3.78
CA ASP A 142 -7.75 -11.49 4.57
C ASP A 142 -8.35 -12.58 3.65
N PRO A 143 -8.00 -13.86 3.82
CA PRO A 143 -6.99 -14.39 4.75
C PRO A 143 -5.55 -14.16 4.26
N ILE A 144 -4.70 -13.63 5.14
CA ILE A 144 -3.32 -13.19 4.80
C ILE A 144 -2.48 -14.28 4.13
N LYS A 145 -2.66 -15.55 4.50
CA LYS A 145 -1.89 -16.69 3.98
C LYS A 145 -2.04 -16.88 2.46
N GLU A 146 -3.21 -16.59 1.90
CA GLU A 146 -3.45 -16.70 0.45
C GLU A 146 -2.58 -15.69 -0.32
N TYR A 147 -2.48 -14.47 0.21
CA TYR A 147 -1.63 -13.42 -0.37
C TYR A 147 -0.16 -13.76 -0.27
N LEU A 148 0.30 -14.24 0.90
CA LEU A 148 1.70 -14.60 1.10
C LEU A 148 2.14 -15.72 0.17
N SER A 149 1.30 -16.74 -0.04
CA SER A 149 1.57 -17.83 -0.98
C SER A 149 1.67 -17.33 -2.43
N GLU A 150 0.83 -16.35 -2.82
CA GLU A 150 0.87 -15.78 -4.15
C GLU A 150 2.09 -14.86 -4.33
N PHE A 151 2.45 -14.08 -3.31
CA PHE A 151 3.66 -13.26 -3.32
C PHE A 151 4.93 -14.13 -3.42
N GLU A 152 5.00 -15.22 -2.65
CA GLU A 152 6.09 -16.20 -2.73
C GLU A 152 6.20 -16.79 -4.15
N ARG A 153 5.07 -17.13 -4.79
CA ARG A 153 5.03 -17.68 -6.13
C ARG A 153 5.62 -16.75 -7.19
N ILE A 154 5.20 -15.46 -7.18
CA ILE A 154 5.61 -14.49 -8.22
C ILE A 154 6.99 -13.91 -7.99
N LEU A 155 7.47 -13.88 -6.75
CA LEU A 155 8.72 -13.27 -6.37
C LEU A 155 9.92 -14.14 -6.81
N LYS A 156 10.93 -13.53 -7.43
CA LYS A 156 12.21 -14.19 -7.74
C LYS A 156 12.93 -14.62 -6.47
N MET A 157 13.86 -15.57 -6.58
CA MET A 157 14.82 -15.85 -5.52
C MET A 157 15.59 -14.57 -5.16
N ASN A 158 15.74 -14.29 -3.87
CA ASN A 158 16.29 -13.03 -3.33
C ASN A 158 15.47 -11.78 -3.65
N GLY A 159 14.31 -11.92 -4.28
CA GLY A 159 13.36 -10.83 -4.44
C GLY A 159 12.84 -10.34 -3.09
N THR A 160 12.37 -9.11 -3.03
CA THR A 160 12.00 -8.47 -1.76
C THR A 160 10.57 -7.95 -1.76
N ILE A 161 9.93 -8.00 -0.59
CA ILE A 161 8.65 -7.34 -0.32
C ILE A 161 8.90 -6.26 0.71
N LEU A 162 8.43 -5.05 0.45
CA LEU A 162 8.39 -3.99 1.44
C LEU A 162 6.95 -3.71 1.85
N ILE A 163 6.66 -3.93 3.11
CA ILE A 163 5.37 -3.59 3.73
C ILE A 163 5.61 -2.39 4.64
N THR A 164 4.90 -1.30 4.39
CA THR A 164 4.93 -0.15 5.28
C THR A 164 3.53 0.14 5.82
N GLY A 165 3.46 0.45 7.12
CA GLY A 165 2.16 0.58 7.77
C GLY A 165 2.16 1.32 9.10
N LYS A 166 1.06 2.03 9.36
CA LYS A 166 0.81 2.78 10.61
C LYS A 166 0.05 1.91 11.62
N PHE A 167 0.70 0.90 12.18
CA PHE A 167 0.07 -0.11 13.04
C PHE A 167 -0.56 0.49 14.31
N GLY A 168 0.04 1.52 14.91
CA GLY A 168 -0.51 2.18 16.08
C GLY A 168 -1.92 2.77 15.83
N PRO A 169 -2.12 3.66 14.85
CA PRO A 169 -3.46 4.11 14.44
C PRO A 169 -4.35 2.98 13.93
N ALA A 170 -3.83 2.06 13.12
CA ALA A 170 -4.59 0.95 12.54
C ALA A 170 -5.17 0.01 13.61
N SER A 171 -4.47 -0.18 14.73
CA SER A 171 -4.97 -1.01 15.85
C SER A 171 -6.25 -0.47 16.50
N LYS A 172 -6.57 0.82 16.32
CA LYS A 172 -7.77 1.50 16.82
C LYS A 172 -8.92 1.50 15.82
N MET A 173 -8.69 1.07 14.58
CA MET A 173 -9.69 1.03 13.52
C MET A 173 -10.69 -0.12 13.71
N ASP A 174 -11.81 -0.04 12.99
CA ASP A 174 -12.84 -1.08 13.02
C ASP A 174 -12.29 -2.43 12.55
N LYS A 175 -12.33 -3.44 13.42
CA LYS A 175 -11.75 -4.76 13.20
C LYS A 175 -12.48 -5.61 12.16
N SER A 176 -13.71 -5.22 11.77
CA SER A 176 -14.40 -5.88 10.66
C SER A 176 -13.80 -5.52 9.30
N VAL A 177 -13.02 -4.42 9.22
CA VAL A 177 -12.36 -3.92 8.01
C VAL A 177 -10.84 -4.08 8.12
N PHE A 178 -10.24 -3.65 9.26
CA PHE A 178 -8.81 -3.72 9.52
C PHE A 178 -8.48 -5.02 10.26
N LYS A 179 -7.93 -6.01 9.57
CA LYS A 179 -7.66 -7.36 10.10
C LYS A 179 -6.28 -7.52 10.71
N ASN A 180 -5.23 -7.27 9.93
CA ASN A 180 -3.84 -7.52 10.31
C ASN A 180 -3.23 -6.28 11.00
N THR A 181 -3.74 -5.91 12.17
CA THR A 181 -3.33 -4.71 12.91
C THR A 181 -2.45 -5.01 14.13
N ASP A 182 -2.33 -6.27 14.53
CA ASP A 182 -1.37 -6.73 15.52
C ASP A 182 -0.02 -6.97 14.83
N LEU A 183 0.94 -6.08 15.06
CA LEU A 183 2.25 -6.17 14.42
C LEU A 183 2.99 -7.44 14.84
N SER A 184 2.96 -7.80 16.12
CA SER A 184 3.68 -8.96 16.66
C SER A 184 3.15 -10.27 16.05
N GLY A 185 1.83 -10.43 16.04
CA GLY A 185 1.17 -11.59 15.43
C GLY A 185 1.42 -11.66 13.92
N LEU A 186 1.40 -10.51 13.24
CA LEU A 186 1.70 -10.44 11.81
C LEU A 186 3.13 -10.87 11.51
N LEU A 187 4.14 -10.36 12.24
CA LEU A 187 5.54 -10.73 12.04
C LEU A 187 5.74 -12.24 12.19
N SER A 188 5.15 -12.87 13.21
CA SER A 188 5.22 -14.32 13.42
C SER A 188 4.62 -15.13 12.27
N ILE A 189 3.58 -14.61 11.60
CA ILE A 189 3.02 -15.24 10.40
C ILE A 189 3.97 -15.08 9.20
N LEU A 190 4.53 -13.90 9.00
CA LEU A 190 5.42 -13.58 7.87
C LEU A 190 6.70 -14.44 7.91
N GLU A 191 7.26 -14.68 9.10
CA GLU A 191 8.46 -15.49 9.34
C GLU A 191 8.31 -16.95 8.88
N ASN A 192 7.10 -17.46 8.71
CA ASN A 192 6.87 -18.81 8.16
C ASN A 192 7.12 -18.87 6.65
N TYR A 193 7.12 -17.75 5.95
CA TYR A 193 7.23 -17.67 4.49
C TYR A 193 8.54 -17.01 4.02
N PHE A 194 9.05 -16.04 4.78
CA PHE A 194 10.15 -15.16 4.37
C PHE A 194 11.18 -14.95 5.47
N ASP A 195 12.36 -14.50 5.11
CA ASP A 195 13.27 -13.85 6.06
C ASP A 195 12.75 -12.44 6.33
N VAL A 196 12.52 -12.10 7.61
CA VAL A 196 11.80 -10.91 8.03
C VAL A 196 12.73 -9.96 8.79
N SER A 197 12.72 -8.69 8.43
CA SER A 197 13.26 -7.61 9.26
C SER A 197 12.22 -6.50 9.41
N SER A 198 12.15 -5.88 10.57
CA SER A 198 11.18 -4.83 10.87
C SER A 198 11.82 -3.71 11.65
N GLU A 199 11.49 -2.47 11.33
CA GLU A 199 11.92 -1.28 12.04
C GLU A 199 10.79 -0.27 12.22
N PHE A 200 10.84 0.50 13.29
CA PHE A 200 10.00 1.68 13.48
C PHE A 200 10.69 2.89 12.87
N VAL A 201 9.94 3.61 12.03
CA VAL A 201 10.44 4.80 11.31
C VAL A 201 9.71 6.03 11.83
N ASP A 202 10.49 7.05 12.21
CA ASP A 202 9.98 8.37 12.61
C ASP A 202 10.54 9.44 11.66
N LEU A 203 9.68 10.06 10.85
CA LEU A 203 10.05 11.14 9.93
C LEU A 203 9.83 12.54 10.52
N GLY A 204 9.87 12.66 11.85
CA GLY A 204 9.82 13.91 12.59
C GLY A 204 8.42 14.45 12.88
N GLU A 205 7.36 13.75 12.46
CA GLU A 205 5.97 14.13 12.74
C GLU A 205 5.15 12.89 13.12
N PRO A 206 4.25 12.95 14.14
CA PRO A 206 3.46 11.80 14.55
C PRO A 206 2.65 11.16 13.42
N ILE A 207 2.18 11.97 12.45
CA ILE A 207 1.44 11.48 11.29
C ILE A 207 2.33 10.74 10.29
N SER A 208 3.65 10.92 10.38
CA SER A 208 4.65 10.32 9.50
C SER A 208 5.41 9.16 10.16
N GLN A 209 4.96 8.71 11.34
CA GLN A 209 5.48 7.53 12.03
C GLN A 209 4.84 6.27 11.48
N TYR A 210 5.65 5.23 11.22
CA TYR A 210 5.17 3.96 10.67
C TYR A 210 6.17 2.82 10.95
N HIS A 211 5.80 1.57 10.64
CA HIS A 211 6.71 0.43 10.62
C HIS A 211 7.02 0.04 9.18
N ALA A 212 8.29 -0.16 8.89
CA ALA A 212 8.78 -0.76 7.66
C ALA A 212 9.16 -2.22 7.94
N ILE A 213 8.56 -3.14 7.19
CA ILE A 213 8.80 -4.58 7.28
C ILE A 213 9.33 -5.02 5.92
N LYS A 214 10.57 -5.48 5.90
CA LYS A 214 11.20 -6.03 4.70
C LYS A 214 11.20 -7.55 4.78
N LEU A 215 10.72 -8.18 3.73
CA LEU A 215 10.71 -9.62 3.55
C LEU A 215 11.62 -9.98 2.39
N THR A 216 12.39 -11.06 2.54
CA THR A 216 13.23 -11.60 1.46
C THR A 216 12.83 -13.05 1.23
N LYS A 217 12.66 -13.46 -0.03
CA LYS A 217 12.36 -14.85 -0.38
C LYS A 217 13.54 -15.72 0.00
N LYS A 218 13.22 -16.81 0.72
CA LYS A 218 14.21 -17.83 1.16
C LYS A 218 14.71 -18.65 -0.01
#